data_c45fe1b8f9a12f12ec5f76aa912c9efb
#
_entry.id   c45fe1b8f9a12f12ec5f76aa912c9efb
#
_cell.length_a   1.000
_cell.length_b   1.000
_cell.length_c   1.000
_cell.angle_alpha   90.00
_cell.angle_beta   90.00
_cell.angle_gamma   90.00
#
_symmetry.space_group_name_H-M   'P 1'
#
loop_
_entity.id
_entity.type
_entity.pdbx_description
1 polymer ?
#
loop_
_entity_poly.entity_id
_entity_poly.type
_entity_poly.pdbx_seq_one_letter_code
_entity_poly.pdbx_strand_id
1 'polypeptide(L)'
;MAAANAQGLGVLADPDCGWLYRANASGFDAIPGSPIAYWASSAMLKAFNNGKTLDSVSTLKQGMKTANNETFLRLWQEVSFSRTGCRNAGSIDKYDGSIWVPYLKGGDFRKWYGNYDYVVYWKDNGETLKAFKRAVLRNIQFSFRASISWSVISSGRLALRTTPKGFMFDGTGSSIFEGSVPLEYIQGFLNSSVGEACASVMSPTLTFEVGQLARYPLLVEEENVVVEAVSSCVHLSKIDYDSFETSWAFERHPLL
;
A
#
# COMPACT_ATOMS: atom_id res chain seq x y z
N MET A 1 42.07 -5.78 -33.51
CA MET A 1 41.17 -5.69 -32.30
C MET A 1 41.32 -4.40 -31.49
N ALA A 2 42.41 -3.67 -31.54
CA ALA A 2 42.62 -2.42 -30.78
C ALA A 2 41.88 -1.18 -31.33
N ALA A 3 41.58 -1.12 -32.62
CA ALA A 3 40.91 0.04 -33.22
C ALA A 3 39.38 0.12 -32.96
N ALA A 4 38.72 -1.02 -32.78
CA ALA A 4 37.28 -1.05 -32.48
C ALA A 4 36.96 -0.58 -31.08
N ASN A 5 37.87 -0.75 -30.12
CA ASN A 5 37.70 -0.28 -28.74
C ASN A 5 37.84 1.24 -28.60
N ALA A 6 38.63 1.88 -29.45
CA ALA A 6 38.82 3.35 -29.38
C ALA A 6 37.62 4.11 -29.94
N GLN A 7 36.90 3.58 -30.93
CA GLN A 7 35.66 4.20 -31.41
C GLN A 7 34.49 4.07 -30.46
N GLY A 8 34.38 2.94 -29.75
CA GLY A 8 33.36 2.74 -28.71
C GLY A 8 33.52 3.69 -27.52
N LEU A 9 34.76 3.95 -27.09
CA LEU A 9 35.06 4.88 -26.03
C LEU A 9 34.81 6.36 -26.42
N GLY A 10 35.01 6.70 -27.71
CA GLY A 10 34.73 8.05 -28.21
C GLY A 10 33.26 8.40 -28.21
N VAL A 11 32.37 7.45 -28.55
CA VAL A 11 30.91 7.64 -28.48
C VAL A 11 30.40 7.74 -27.04
N LEU A 12 31.01 7.02 -26.12
CA LEU A 12 30.66 7.06 -24.68
C LEU A 12 31.15 8.37 -24.00
N ALA A 13 32.07 9.10 -24.64
CA ALA A 13 32.61 10.35 -24.14
C ALA A 13 31.87 11.61 -24.64
N ASP A 14 30.91 11.44 -25.59
CA ASP A 14 30.10 12.56 -26.09
C ASP A 14 29.09 13.00 -25.00
N PRO A 15 29.23 14.22 -24.45
CA PRO A 15 28.32 14.72 -23.41
C PRO A 15 26.90 14.96 -23.91
N ASP A 16 26.70 15.08 -25.24
CA ASP A 16 25.41 15.38 -25.85
C ASP A 16 24.67 14.14 -26.37
N CYS A 17 25.19 12.94 -26.11
CA CYS A 17 24.58 11.68 -26.58
C CYS A 17 23.23 11.34 -25.93
N GLY A 18 22.73 12.12 -24.97
CA GLY A 18 21.41 12.02 -24.35
C GLY A 18 21.17 10.77 -23.46
N TRP A 19 22.04 9.76 -23.56
CA TRP A 19 21.99 8.52 -22.80
C TRP A 19 23.21 8.30 -21.90
N LEU A 20 24.20 9.23 -21.93
CA LEU A 20 25.36 9.21 -21.04
C LEU A 20 25.06 10.01 -19.76
N TYR A 21 25.01 9.32 -18.64
CA TYR A 21 24.85 9.92 -17.32
C TYR A 21 26.17 9.84 -16.55
N ARG A 22 26.58 10.95 -15.95
CA ARG A 22 27.71 11.00 -15.03
C ARG A 22 27.19 11.30 -13.63
N ALA A 23 27.35 10.37 -12.71
CA ALA A 23 26.95 10.52 -11.33
C ALA A 23 28.10 10.18 -10.39
N ASN A 24 28.18 10.86 -9.25
CA ASN A 24 29.12 10.51 -8.21
C ASN A 24 28.59 9.32 -7.42
N ALA A 25 29.39 8.25 -7.29
CA ALA A 25 29.00 7.06 -6.57
C ALA A 25 28.62 7.32 -5.11
N SER A 26 29.21 8.33 -4.45
CA SER A 26 28.86 8.72 -3.09
C SER A 26 27.42 9.22 -2.95
N GLY A 27 26.79 9.68 -4.03
CA GLY A 27 25.38 10.08 -4.02
C GLY A 27 24.41 8.89 -3.87
N PHE A 28 24.84 7.70 -4.24
CA PHE A 28 23.98 6.50 -4.13
C PHE A 28 23.82 6.02 -2.68
N ASP A 29 24.78 6.33 -1.82
CA ASP A 29 24.75 5.94 -0.39
C ASP A 29 23.64 6.68 0.38
N ALA A 30 23.13 7.79 -0.15
CA ALA A 30 22.00 8.52 0.44
C ALA A 30 20.70 7.73 0.40
N ILE A 31 20.58 6.77 -0.52
CA ILE A 31 19.37 5.98 -0.72
C ILE A 31 19.57 4.60 -0.07
N PRO A 32 18.64 4.13 0.80
CA PRO A 32 18.75 2.85 1.45
C PRO A 32 18.94 1.68 0.47
N GLY A 33 20.04 0.92 0.62
CA GLY A 33 20.41 -0.14 -0.30
C GLY A 33 21.31 0.31 -1.45
N SER A 34 21.71 1.58 -1.47
CA SER A 34 22.65 2.19 -2.45
C SER A 34 22.36 1.78 -3.90
N PRO A 35 21.09 1.89 -4.38
CA PRO A 35 20.78 1.57 -5.77
C PRO A 35 21.52 2.52 -6.71
N ILE A 36 21.92 2.04 -7.89
CA ILE A 36 22.55 2.88 -8.92
C ILE A 36 21.47 3.76 -9.58
N ALA A 37 20.99 4.74 -8.84
CA ALA A 37 19.91 5.65 -9.25
C ALA A 37 20.47 6.96 -9.84
N TYR A 38 21.20 6.87 -10.97
CA TYR A 38 21.84 8.02 -11.63
C TYR A 38 20.82 9.08 -12.10
N TRP A 39 19.54 8.73 -12.19
CA TRP A 39 18.44 9.64 -12.55
C TRP A 39 17.82 10.36 -11.34
N ALA A 40 18.20 9.97 -10.10
CA ALA A 40 17.65 10.60 -8.91
C ALA A 40 18.06 12.08 -8.85
N SER A 41 17.06 12.95 -8.68
CA SER A 41 17.31 14.38 -8.56
C SER A 41 18.01 14.72 -7.24
N SER A 42 18.72 15.87 -7.22
CA SER A 42 19.32 16.38 -5.97
C SER A 42 18.28 16.62 -4.87
N ALA A 43 17.04 16.98 -5.23
CA ALA A 43 15.93 17.12 -4.29
C ALA A 43 15.55 15.78 -3.68
N MET A 44 15.48 14.71 -4.47
CA MET A 44 15.22 13.35 -3.97
C MET A 44 16.32 12.88 -3.01
N LEU A 45 17.60 13.07 -3.37
CA LEU A 45 18.72 12.71 -2.49
C LEU A 45 18.67 13.48 -1.17
N LYS A 46 18.33 14.78 -1.20
CA LYS A 46 18.12 15.58 0.01
C LYS A 46 16.94 15.06 0.84
N ALA A 47 15.86 14.62 0.20
CA ALA A 47 14.72 14.04 0.91
C ALA A 47 15.11 12.76 1.66
N PHE A 48 15.89 11.88 1.05
CA PHE A 48 16.41 10.68 1.72
C PHE A 48 17.34 11.00 2.89
N ASN A 49 18.15 12.06 2.78
CA ASN A 49 19.07 12.46 3.85
C ASN A 49 18.37 13.17 5.03
N ASN A 50 17.32 13.94 4.76
CA ASN A 50 16.71 14.85 5.75
C ASN A 50 15.33 14.39 6.20
N GLY A 51 14.65 13.53 5.43
CA GLY A 51 13.31 13.03 5.73
C GLY A 51 13.33 12.00 6.85
N LYS A 52 12.24 11.93 7.60
CA LYS A 52 11.99 10.83 8.52
C LYS A 52 11.55 9.61 7.71
N THR A 53 11.99 8.41 8.09
CA THR A 53 11.51 7.20 7.45
C THR A 53 10.05 6.91 7.85
N LEU A 54 9.26 6.29 6.97
CA LEU A 54 7.86 5.99 7.26
C LEU A 54 7.69 5.13 8.51
N ASP A 55 8.59 4.19 8.78
CA ASP A 55 8.55 3.36 9.99
C ASP A 55 8.88 4.12 11.28
N SER A 56 9.52 5.28 11.19
CA SER A 56 9.76 6.16 12.35
C SER A 56 8.52 6.98 12.74
N VAL A 57 7.55 7.13 11.84
CA VAL A 57 6.35 7.98 12.02
C VAL A 57 5.04 7.21 11.98
N SER A 58 5.06 5.94 11.57
CA SER A 58 3.89 5.09 11.45
C SER A 58 4.26 3.61 11.64
N THR A 59 3.26 2.73 11.69
CA THR A 59 3.48 1.29 11.87
C THR A 59 3.05 0.53 10.63
N LEU A 60 4.01 0.01 9.87
CA LEU A 60 3.74 -0.79 8.67
C LEU A 60 3.73 -2.29 9.02
N LYS A 61 2.71 -3.02 8.63
CA LYS A 61 2.58 -4.45 8.91
C LYS A 61 2.08 -5.25 7.71
N GLN A 62 2.68 -6.41 7.54
CA GLN A 62 2.16 -7.47 6.69
C GLN A 62 1.15 -8.27 7.48
N GLY A 63 0.01 -8.61 6.86
CA GLY A 63 -1.04 -9.37 7.50
C GLY A 63 -0.81 -10.88 7.53
N MET A 64 -1.85 -11.61 7.90
CA MET A 64 -1.84 -13.06 8.00
C MET A 64 -1.89 -13.75 6.63
N LYS A 65 -1.68 -15.07 6.61
CA LYS A 65 -1.88 -15.93 5.44
C LYS A 65 -2.76 -17.11 5.84
N THR A 66 -3.87 -17.32 5.15
CA THR A 66 -4.77 -18.44 5.40
C THR A 66 -4.17 -19.78 4.96
N ALA A 67 -3.26 -19.76 3.97
CA ALA A 67 -2.68 -20.92 3.28
C ALA A 67 -3.70 -21.88 2.64
N ASN A 68 -5.00 -21.55 2.68
CA ASN A 68 -6.07 -22.23 1.95
C ASN A 68 -7.24 -21.25 1.72
N ASN A 69 -7.16 -20.52 0.62
CA ASN A 69 -8.17 -19.50 0.28
C ASN A 69 -9.54 -20.15 -0.04
N GLU A 70 -9.55 -21.31 -0.67
CA GLU A 70 -10.80 -22.01 -1.01
C GLU A 70 -11.63 -22.36 0.23
N THR A 71 -10.97 -22.66 1.34
CA THR A 71 -11.65 -22.96 2.60
C THR A 71 -12.01 -21.72 3.38
N PHE A 72 -11.10 -20.73 3.46
CA PHE A 72 -11.18 -19.65 4.44
C PHE A 72 -11.58 -18.30 3.86
N LEU A 73 -11.61 -18.13 2.53
CA LEU A 73 -12.02 -16.87 1.89
C LEU A 73 -13.27 -17.05 1.05
N ARG A 74 -14.06 -15.99 1.00
CA ARG A 74 -15.20 -15.84 0.08
C ARG A 74 -15.24 -14.39 -0.41
N LEU A 75 -15.86 -14.17 -1.55
CA LEU A 75 -16.39 -12.85 -1.86
C LEU A 75 -17.54 -12.56 -0.89
N TRP A 76 -17.71 -11.32 -0.52
CA TRP A 76 -18.74 -10.97 0.48
C TRP A 76 -20.15 -11.32 -0.02
N GLN A 77 -20.38 -11.32 -1.34
CA GLN A 77 -21.66 -11.71 -1.96
C GLN A 77 -21.93 -13.23 -1.90
N GLU A 78 -20.92 -14.07 -1.72
CA GLU A 78 -21.07 -15.52 -1.68
C GLU A 78 -21.60 -16.03 -0.33
N VAL A 79 -21.70 -15.15 0.65
CA VAL A 79 -22.13 -15.51 2.01
C VAL A 79 -23.32 -14.67 2.46
N SER A 80 -24.09 -15.20 3.42
CA SER A 80 -25.19 -14.42 3.99
C SER A 80 -24.67 -13.15 4.65
N PHE A 81 -25.12 -12.00 4.18
CA PHE A 81 -24.72 -10.68 4.70
C PHE A 81 -24.96 -10.54 6.20
N SER A 82 -26.02 -11.17 6.73
CA SER A 82 -26.33 -11.18 8.15
C SER A 82 -25.28 -11.88 9.02
N ARG A 83 -24.39 -12.68 8.43
CA ARG A 83 -23.29 -13.39 9.10
C ARG A 83 -21.94 -12.72 8.92
N THR A 84 -21.91 -11.56 8.24
CA THR A 84 -20.68 -10.83 7.97
C THR A 84 -20.52 -9.66 8.93
N GLY A 85 -19.26 -9.31 9.23
CA GLY A 85 -18.88 -8.07 9.90
C GLY A 85 -18.95 -6.82 8.99
N CYS A 86 -19.32 -6.98 7.71
CA CYS A 86 -19.43 -5.87 6.76
C CYS A 86 -20.42 -4.79 7.24
N ARG A 87 -21.50 -5.19 7.94
CA ARG A 87 -22.50 -4.28 8.50
C ARG A 87 -21.93 -3.32 9.55
N ASN A 88 -20.89 -3.75 10.25
CA ASN A 88 -20.27 -3.02 11.35
C ASN A 88 -18.91 -2.42 10.93
N ALA A 89 -18.51 -2.58 9.66
CA ALA A 89 -17.28 -1.99 9.13
C ALA A 89 -17.31 -0.45 9.32
N GLY A 90 -16.22 0.10 9.83
CA GLY A 90 -16.12 1.51 10.20
C GLY A 90 -16.49 1.81 11.66
N SER A 91 -17.30 0.99 12.32
CA SER A 91 -17.84 1.27 13.64
C SER A 91 -17.14 0.50 14.77
N ILE A 92 -16.56 -0.67 14.47
CA ILE A 92 -15.96 -1.56 15.47
C ILE A 92 -14.44 -1.65 15.34
N ASP A 93 -13.76 -1.75 16.44
CA ASP A 93 -12.30 -1.90 16.53
C ASP A 93 -11.86 -3.25 17.13
N LYS A 94 -12.80 -4.20 17.24
CA LYS A 94 -12.57 -5.57 17.74
C LYS A 94 -13.52 -6.56 17.08
N TYR A 95 -13.27 -7.83 17.27
CA TYR A 95 -14.15 -8.91 16.81
C TYR A 95 -15.55 -8.81 17.42
N ASP A 96 -16.58 -8.86 16.58
CA ASP A 96 -17.99 -8.67 16.91
C ASP A 96 -18.82 -9.96 16.98
N GLY A 97 -18.18 -11.13 16.85
CA GLY A 97 -18.86 -12.43 16.78
C GLY A 97 -19.28 -12.85 15.38
N SER A 98 -19.04 -12.05 14.35
CA SER A 98 -19.36 -12.41 12.96
C SER A 98 -18.64 -13.67 12.51
N ILE A 99 -19.29 -14.49 11.65
CA ILE A 99 -18.67 -15.67 11.07
C ILE A 99 -17.65 -15.31 10.01
N TRP A 100 -17.97 -14.28 9.23
CA TRP A 100 -17.15 -13.77 8.14
C TRP A 100 -16.75 -12.33 8.41
N VAL A 101 -15.47 -12.06 8.44
CA VAL A 101 -14.90 -10.73 8.73
C VAL A 101 -14.36 -10.11 7.44
N PRO A 102 -14.60 -8.81 7.18
CA PRO A 102 -13.99 -8.10 6.06
C PRO A 102 -12.49 -8.32 6.01
N TYR A 103 -11.95 -8.60 4.80
CA TYR A 103 -10.58 -9.02 4.63
C TYR A 103 -9.88 -8.33 3.46
N LEU A 104 -8.79 -7.65 3.75
CA LEU A 104 -7.97 -6.97 2.75
C LEU A 104 -7.05 -7.98 2.06
N LYS A 105 -7.33 -8.28 0.80
CA LYS A 105 -6.54 -9.23 -0.02
C LYS A 105 -5.63 -8.54 -1.04
N GLY A 106 -5.60 -7.24 -1.08
CA GLY A 106 -4.96 -6.46 -2.14
C GLY A 106 -5.95 -6.18 -3.27
N GLY A 107 -5.67 -6.62 -4.48
CA GLY A 107 -6.54 -6.43 -5.65
C GLY A 107 -5.95 -5.45 -6.66
N ASP A 108 -6.75 -5.03 -7.62
CA ASP A 108 -6.38 -4.17 -8.73
C ASP A 108 -5.89 -2.78 -8.30
N PHE A 109 -5.25 -2.08 -9.24
CA PHE A 109 -4.83 -0.71 -9.00
C PHE A 109 -6.03 0.20 -8.71
N ARG A 110 -6.09 0.70 -7.49
CA ARG A 110 -7.11 1.66 -7.04
C ARG A 110 -6.52 2.55 -5.95
N LYS A 111 -6.61 3.85 -6.13
CA LYS A 111 -6.23 4.85 -5.11
C LYS A 111 -7.43 5.20 -4.24
N TRP A 112 -7.16 5.70 -3.06
CA TRP A 112 -8.03 6.37 -2.11
C TRP A 112 -8.99 5.46 -1.37
N TYR A 113 -9.88 4.69 -2.04
CA TYR A 113 -10.91 3.88 -1.39
C TYR A 113 -11.31 2.69 -2.26
N GLY A 114 -11.72 1.54 -1.65
CA GLY A 114 -12.26 0.35 -2.33
C GLY A 114 -11.38 -0.89 -2.25
N ASN A 115 -11.66 -1.88 -3.11
CA ASN A 115 -11.12 -3.26 -3.10
C ASN A 115 -11.51 -4.03 -1.82
N TYR A 116 -12.75 -3.91 -1.39
CA TYR A 116 -13.31 -4.61 -0.23
C TYR A 116 -14.14 -5.81 -0.66
N ASP A 117 -13.52 -6.70 -1.42
CA ASP A 117 -14.24 -7.80 -2.10
C ASP A 117 -14.35 -9.04 -1.21
N TYR A 118 -13.41 -9.24 -0.29
CA TYR A 118 -13.26 -10.50 0.43
C TYR A 118 -13.69 -10.43 1.88
N VAL A 119 -14.17 -11.58 2.35
CA VAL A 119 -14.37 -11.88 3.77
C VAL A 119 -13.60 -13.16 4.14
N VAL A 120 -13.07 -13.20 5.36
CA VAL A 120 -12.35 -14.36 5.90
C VAL A 120 -13.20 -15.06 6.95
N TYR A 121 -13.18 -16.38 6.95
CA TYR A 121 -13.83 -17.18 7.98
C TYR A 121 -13.15 -17.02 9.33
N TRP A 122 -13.84 -16.39 10.27
CA TRP A 122 -13.31 -16.02 11.58
C TRP A 122 -14.23 -16.40 12.74
N LYS A 123 -15.12 -17.37 12.52
CA LYS A 123 -16.05 -17.85 13.58
C LYS A 123 -15.27 -18.21 14.84
N ASP A 124 -15.89 -17.93 16.02
CA ASP A 124 -15.33 -18.19 17.33
C ASP A 124 -13.91 -17.61 17.49
N ASN A 125 -13.76 -16.34 17.06
CA ASN A 125 -12.48 -15.62 17.07
C ASN A 125 -11.37 -16.37 16.30
N GLY A 126 -11.73 -17.04 15.21
CA GLY A 126 -10.80 -17.69 14.29
C GLY A 126 -10.23 -19.02 14.77
N GLU A 127 -10.89 -19.73 15.70
CA GLU A 127 -10.40 -21.02 16.23
C GLU A 127 -10.02 -22.01 15.13
N THR A 128 -10.87 -22.18 14.13
CA THR A 128 -10.61 -23.11 13.01
C THR A 128 -9.36 -22.71 12.23
N LEU A 129 -9.18 -21.43 11.93
CA LEU A 129 -8.01 -20.94 11.20
C LEU A 129 -6.75 -21.02 12.07
N LYS A 130 -6.86 -20.73 13.37
CA LYS A 130 -5.75 -20.88 14.34
C LYS A 130 -5.28 -22.33 14.46
N ALA A 131 -6.20 -23.28 14.39
CA ALA A 131 -5.86 -24.71 14.42
C ALA A 131 -5.29 -25.23 13.09
N PHE A 132 -5.42 -24.50 11.99
CA PHE A 132 -4.91 -24.91 10.70
C PHE A 132 -3.39 -24.72 10.60
N LYS A 133 -2.64 -25.82 10.68
CA LYS A 133 -1.16 -25.84 10.82
C LYS A 133 -0.39 -25.03 9.74
N ARG A 134 -0.99 -24.86 8.55
CA ARG A 134 -0.36 -24.14 7.42
C ARG A 134 -0.63 -22.64 7.44
N ALA A 135 -1.62 -22.19 8.18
CA ALA A 135 -1.93 -20.77 8.34
C ALA A 135 -0.81 -20.05 9.09
N VAL A 136 -0.55 -18.82 8.69
CA VAL A 136 0.42 -17.96 9.35
C VAL A 136 -0.29 -16.72 9.87
N LEU A 137 -0.53 -16.69 11.18
CA LEU A 137 -1.30 -15.65 11.84
C LEU A 137 -0.37 -14.54 12.34
N ARG A 138 0.06 -13.67 11.43
CA ARG A 138 0.92 -12.51 11.76
C ARG A 138 0.09 -11.30 12.12
N ASN A 139 0.58 -10.51 13.07
CA ASN A 139 0.10 -9.17 13.36
C ASN A 139 -1.41 -9.04 13.58
N ILE A 140 -2.06 -10.10 14.10
CA ILE A 140 -3.52 -10.14 14.37
C ILE A 140 -3.93 -9.01 15.32
N GLN A 141 -3.07 -8.60 16.24
CA GLN A 141 -3.31 -7.51 17.19
C GLN A 141 -3.53 -6.14 16.50
N PHE A 142 -3.21 -6.02 15.23
CA PHE A 142 -3.48 -4.85 14.40
C PHE A 142 -4.79 -4.95 13.62
N SER A 143 -5.44 -6.12 13.62
CA SER A 143 -6.75 -6.30 12.98
C SER A 143 -7.80 -5.39 13.61
N PHE A 144 -8.83 -5.06 12.85
CA PHE A 144 -9.96 -4.22 13.21
C PHE A 144 -9.63 -2.72 13.40
N ARG A 145 -8.38 -2.31 13.33
CA ARG A 145 -7.98 -0.90 13.42
C ARG A 145 -8.13 -0.21 12.06
N ALA A 146 -8.41 1.10 12.09
CA ALA A 146 -8.31 1.93 10.90
C ALA A 146 -6.86 1.93 10.37
N SER A 147 -6.71 1.93 9.05
CA SER A 147 -5.40 1.88 8.40
C SER A 147 -5.48 2.43 6.97
N ILE A 148 -4.34 2.54 6.32
CA ILE A 148 -4.26 2.64 4.86
C ILE A 148 -3.59 1.37 4.34
N SER A 149 -4.14 0.80 3.27
CA SER A 149 -3.69 -0.49 2.73
C SER A 149 -3.22 -0.37 1.29
N TRP A 150 -2.34 -1.28 0.88
CA TRP A 150 -1.90 -1.39 -0.51
C TRP A 150 -1.82 -2.84 -0.96
N SER A 151 -1.78 -3.05 -2.28
CA SER A 151 -1.48 -4.35 -2.88
C SER A 151 0.03 -4.52 -2.97
N VAL A 152 0.58 -5.52 -2.29
CA VAL A 152 2.04 -5.81 -2.32
C VAL A 152 2.48 -6.13 -3.74
N ILE A 153 1.64 -6.79 -4.54
CA ILE A 153 1.90 -7.06 -5.95
C ILE A 153 0.97 -6.16 -6.77
N SER A 154 1.52 -5.37 -7.66
CA SER A 154 0.77 -4.46 -8.53
C SER A 154 1.35 -4.44 -9.94
N SER A 155 0.49 -4.30 -10.94
CA SER A 155 0.86 -4.28 -12.36
C SER A 155 1.56 -2.99 -12.82
N GLY A 156 1.98 -2.10 -11.91
CA GLY A 156 2.73 -0.92 -12.34
C GLY A 156 2.98 0.12 -11.26
N ARG A 157 1.95 0.56 -10.55
CA ARG A 157 2.08 1.69 -9.62
C ARG A 157 1.66 1.34 -8.21
N LEU A 158 2.29 1.99 -7.24
CA LEU A 158 1.84 1.96 -5.86
C LEU A 158 0.51 2.72 -5.74
N ALA A 159 -0.45 2.13 -5.04
CA ALA A 159 -1.73 2.75 -4.76
C ALA A 159 -2.21 2.38 -3.37
N LEU A 160 -2.50 3.39 -2.55
CA LEU A 160 -2.97 3.21 -1.19
C LEU A 160 -4.45 3.60 -1.08
N ARG A 161 -5.15 2.83 -0.25
CA ARG A 161 -6.58 2.98 0.03
C ARG A 161 -6.81 3.12 1.53
N THR A 162 -7.68 4.03 1.91
CA THR A 162 -8.18 4.11 3.28
C THR A 162 -8.91 2.82 3.63
N THR A 163 -8.63 2.25 4.77
CA THR A 163 -9.34 1.09 5.32
C THR A 163 -9.99 1.49 6.64
N PRO A 164 -11.33 1.47 6.73
CA PRO A 164 -12.02 1.75 7.98
C PRO A 164 -11.76 0.66 9.03
N LYS A 165 -12.21 0.88 10.25
CA LYS A 165 -12.19 -0.13 11.32
C LYS A 165 -13.01 -1.37 10.91
N GLY A 166 -12.73 -2.52 11.53
CA GLY A 166 -13.49 -3.73 11.33
C GLY A 166 -12.91 -4.71 10.30
N PHE A 167 -11.73 -4.44 9.75
CA PHE A 167 -11.06 -5.29 8.79
C PHE A 167 -9.93 -6.11 9.39
N MET A 168 -9.76 -7.32 8.87
CA MET A 168 -8.52 -8.07 8.94
C MET A 168 -7.75 -7.93 7.63
N PHE A 169 -6.46 -8.27 7.58
CA PHE A 169 -5.61 -8.03 6.42
C PHE A 169 -4.67 -9.20 6.11
N ASP A 170 -4.43 -9.38 4.82
CA ASP A 170 -3.58 -10.44 4.24
C ASP A 170 -2.12 -9.99 4.11
N GLY A 171 -1.25 -10.95 3.88
CA GLY A 171 0.13 -10.68 3.53
C GLY A 171 0.29 -9.93 2.20
N THR A 172 -0.67 -10.07 1.27
CA THR A 172 -0.69 -9.35 -0.01
C THR A 172 -1.45 -8.02 0.04
N GLY A 173 -2.25 -7.79 1.09
CA GLY A 173 -2.95 -6.55 1.40
C GLY A 173 -2.38 -5.89 2.65
N SER A 174 -1.09 -5.58 2.64
CA SER A 174 -0.38 -4.97 3.76
C SER A 174 -0.94 -3.60 4.15
N SER A 175 -0.72 -3.19 5.39
CA SER A 175 -1.35 -1.99 5.95
C SER A 175 -0.38 -1.12 6.75
N ILE A 176 -0.63 0.19 6.75
CA ILE A 176 0.01 1.21 7.60
C ILE A 176 -1.02 1.66 8.63
N PHE A 177 -0.62 1.65 9.88
CA PHE A 177 -1.42 2.06 11.03
C PHE A 177 -0.92 3.39 11.60
N GLU A 178 -1.79 4.06 12.32
CA GLU A 178 -1.57 5.35 12.95
C GLU A 178 -0.24 5.40 13.74
N GLY A 179 0.41 6.56 13.66
CA GLY A 179 1.63 6.90 14.37
C GLY A 179 1.65 8.38 14.73
N SER A 180 2.78 9.06 14.52
CA SER A 180 2.94 10.49 14.82
C SER A 180 2.50 11.42 13.68
N VAL A 181 2.22 10.89 12.49
CA VAL A 181 1.74 11.62 11.31
C VAL A 181 0.39 11.05 10.90
N PRO A 182 -0.61 11.90 10.52
CA PRO A 182 -1.91 11.43 10.07
C PRO A 182 -1.83 10.45 8.91
N LEU A 183 -2.68 9.42 8.90
CA LEU A 183 -2.73 8.43 7.82
C LEU A 183 -3.07 9.08 6.47
N GLU A 184 -3.92 10.09 6.46
CA GLU A 184 -4.29 10.87 5.29
C GLU A 184 -3.05 11.54 4.67
N TYR A 185 -2.16 12.11 5.48
CA TYR A 185 -0.93 12.71 4.98
C TYR A 185 -0.03 11.67 4.32
N ILE A 186 0.17 10.53 4.98
CA ILE A 186 0.97 9.42 4.45
C ILE A 186 0.35 8.88 3.15
N GLN A 187 -0.98 8.76 3.10
CA GLN A 187 -1.70 8.32 1.91
C GLN A 187 -1.54 9.31 0.75
N GLY A 188 -1.61 10.61 1.04
CA GLY A 188 -1.37 11.67 0.06
C GLY A 188 0.03 11.60 -0.52
N PHE A 189 1.04 11.51 0.33
CA PHE A 189 2.44 11.36 -0.08
C PHE A 189 2.63 10.13 -0.99
N LEU A 190 2.22 8.95 -0.54
CA LEU A 190 2.44 7.69 -1.27
C LEU A 190 1.61 7.58 -2.57
N ASN A 191 0.46 8.26 -2.64
CA ASN A 191 -0.36 8.34 -3.85
C ASN A 191 0.06 9.46 -4.82
N SER A 192 0.99 10.34 -4.42
CA SER A 192 1.48 11.45 -5.24
C SER A 192 2.54 11.03 -6.25
N SER A 193 2.90 11.95 -7.16
CA SER A 193 4.05 11.78 -8.06
C SER A 193 5.38 11.70 -7.30
N VAL A 194 5.49 12.28 -6.11
CA VAL A 194 6.68 12.19 -5.25
C VAL A 194 6.82 10.78 -4.71
N GLY A 195 5.73 10.19 -4.21
CA GLY A 195 5.71 8.78 -3.79
C GLY A 195 6.03 7.82 -4.93
N GLU A 196 5.53 8.09 -6.14
CA GLU A 196 5.86 7.31 -7.34
C GLU A 196 7.35 7.43 -7.70
N ALA A 197 7.93 8.62 -7.58
CA ALA A 197 9.36 8.81 -7.80
C ALA A 197 10.20 8.05 -6.76
N CYS A 198 9.82 8.03 -5.48
CA CYS A 198 10.47 7.20 -4.46
C CYS A 198 10.34 5.71 -4.80
N ALA A 199 9.16 5.27 -5.26
CA ALA A 199 8.92 3.88 -5.65
C ALA A 199 9.80 3.45 -6.82
N SER A 200 10.01 4.30 -7.82
CA SER A 200 10.87 4.01 -8.98
C SER A 200 12.33 3.71 -8.61
N VAL A 201 12.79 4.24 -7.49
CA VAL A 201 14.15 4.03 -6.99
C VAL A 201 14.24 2.88 -5.99
N MET A 202 13.29 2.82 -5.04
CA MET A 202 13.32 1.88 -3.93
C MET A 202 12.68 0.53 -4.25
N SER A 203 11.74 0.51 -5.20
CA SER A 203 10.94 -0.66 -5.56
C SER A 203 10.82 -0.77 -7.09
N PRO A 204 11.93 -0.99 -7.82
CA PRO A 204 11.93 -1.01 -9.29
C PRO A 204 11.25 -2.24 -9.88
N THR A 205 10.63 -3.07 -9.05
CA THR A 205 9.90 -4.29 -9.43
C THR A 205 8.40 -4.08 -9.28
N LEU A 206 7.61 -5.11 -9.62
CA LEU A 206 6.14 -5.11 -9.44
C LEU A 206 5.70 -5.36 -7.98
N THR A 207 6.65 -5.45 -7.06
CA THR A 207 6.36 -5.72 -5.64
C THR A 207 6.71 -4.50 -4.78
N PHE A 208 5.79 -4.17 -3.87
CA PHE A 208 5.94 -3.11 -2.89
C PHE A 208 5.95 -3.72 -1.48
N GLU A 209 7.12 -4.20 -1.09
CA GLU A 209 7.29 -4.88 0.20
C GLU A 209 7.26 -3.89 1.38
N VAL A 210 6.75 -4.35 2.52
CA VAL A 210 6.67 -3.55 3.75
C VAL A 210 8.04 -2.94 4.11
N GLY A 211 9.13 -3.74 4.01
CA GLY A 211 10.47 -3.28 4.34
C GLY A 211 11.04 -2.23 3.38
N GLN A 212 10.54 -2.15 2.15
CA GLN A 212 10.91 -1.10 1.19
C GLN A 212 10.16 0.20 1.53
N LEU A 213 8.84 0.14 1.65
CA LEU A 213 8.01 1.31 1.99
C LEU A 213 8.42 1.91 3.34
N ALA A 214 8.76 1.09 4.32
CA ALA A 214 9.21 1.53 5.64
C ALA A 214 10.33 2.57 5.59
N ARG A 215 11.18 2.50 4.56
CA ARG A 215 12.35 3.36 4.38
C ARG A 215 12.11 4.57 3.48
N TYR A 216 10.88 4.80 2.99
CA TYR A 216 10.60 5.99 2.17
C TYR A 216 10.75 7.25 3.03
N PRO A 217 11.38 8.31 2.49
CA PRO A 217 11.59 9.54 3.22
C PRO A 217 10.30 10.36 3.25
N LEU A 218 9.90 10.81 4.41
CA LEU A 218 8.77 11.71 4.60
C LEU A 218 9.26 13.06 5.13
N LEU A 219 8.93 14.11 4.41
CA LEU A 219 9.05 15.50 4.84
C LEU A 219 7.62 16.02 5.02
N VAL A 220 7.29 16.47 6.22
CA VAL A 220 5.94 16.95 6.54
C VAL A 220 5.91 18.47 6.42
N GLU A 221 5.16 18.96 5.45
CA GLU A 221 4.89 20.38 5.19
C GLU A 221 3.40 20.52 4.88
N GLU A 222 2.80 21.66 5.24
CA GLU A 222 1.39 21.99 4.95
C GLU A 222 0.42 20.85 5.31
N GLU A 223 0.60 20.21 6.48
CA GLU A 223 -0.11 19.00 6.88
C GLU A 223 -1.62 19.10 6.72
N ASN A 224 -2.22 20.19 7.20
CA ASN A 224 -3.67 20.40 7.14
C ASN A 224 -4.19 20.46 5.70
N VAL A 225 -3.47 21.14 4.80
CA VAL A 225 -3.85 21.26 3.39
C VAL A 225 -3.84 19.90 2.70
N VAL A 226 -2.81 19.10 2.97
CA VAL A 226 -2.70 17.75 2.40
C VAL A 226 -3.81 16.84 2.96
N VAL A 227 -4.06 16.87 4.26
CA VAL A 227 -5.10 16.07 4.91
C VAL A 227 -6.49 16.40 4.35
N GLU A 228 -6.83 17.68 4.18
CA GLU A 228 -8.13 18.10 3.59
C GLU A 228 -8.27 17.64 2.14
N ALA A 229 -7.22 17.79 1.33
CA ALA A 229 -7.23 17.34 -0.05
C ALA A 229 -7.39 15.82 -0.17
N VAL A 230 -6.69 15.06 0.66
CA VAL A 230 -6.81 13.59 0.70
C VAL A 230 -8.18 13.16 1.17
N SER A 231 -8.72 13.78 2.21
CA SER A 231 -10.08 13.50 2.71
C SER A 231 -11.13 13.70 1.61
N SER A 232 -10.97 14.76 0.80
CA SER A 232 -11.83 15.01 -0.37
C SER A 232 -11.67 13.91 -1.43
N CYS A 233 -10.44 13.48 -1.74
CA CYS A 233 -10.19 12.39 -2.68
C CYS A 233 -10.80 11.06 -2.20
N VAL A 234 -10.66 10.75 -0.91
CA VAL A 234 -11.23 9.55 -0.29
C VAL A 234 -12.77 9.61 -0.36
N HIS A 235 -13.37 10.75 -0.04
CA HIS A 235 -14.81 10.95 -0.11
C HIS A 235 -15.36 10.72 -1.52
N LEU A 236 -14.77 11.35 -2.53
CA LEU A 236 -15.17 11.19 -3.92
C LEU A 236 -15.01 9.73 -4.40
N SER A 237 -13.88 9.10 -4.05
CA SER A 237 -13.63 7.71 -4.41
C SER A 237 -14.57 6.74 -3.70
N LYS A 238 -15.01 7.08 -2.49
CA LYS A 238 -16.02 6.30 -1.76
C LYS A 238 -17.38 6.40 -2.44
N ILE A 239 -17.83 7.59 -2.81
CA ILE A 239 -19.09 7.79 -3.55
C ILE A 239 -19.07 6.98 -4.85
N ASP A 240 -17.98 7.06 -5.62
CA ASP A 240 -17.82 6.29 -6.85
C ASP A 240 -17.88 4.78 -6.57
N TYR A 241 -17.11 4.27 -5.60
CA TYR A 241 -17.08 2.84 -5.28
C TYR A 241 -18.44 2.31 -4.81
N ASP A 242 -19.13 3.06 -3.95
CA ASP A 242 -20.43 2.68 -3.40
C ASP A 242 -21.59 2.87 -4.41
N SER A 243 -21.31 3.44 -5.58
CA SER A 243 -22.24 3.54 -6.70
C SER A 243 -22.38 2.23 -7.50
N PHE A 244 -21.61 1.21 -7.18
CA PHE A 244 -21.61 -0.08 -7.87
C PHE A 244 -21.96 -1.23 -6.93
N GLU A 245 -22.63 -2.24 -7.46
CA GLU A 245 -23.06 -3.45 -6.73
C GLU A 245 -21.91 -4.31 -6.17
N THR A 246 -20.67 -3.99 -6.52
CA THR A 246 -19.47 -4.58 -5.93
C THR A 246 -19.22 -4.09 -4.50
N SER A 247 -19.81 -2.98 -4.10
CA SER A 247 -19.79 -2.50 -2.73
C SER A 247 -20.97 -3.04 -1.93
N TRP A 248 -20.74 -3.49 -0.69
CA TRP A 248 -21.83 -3.84 0.22
C TRP A 248 -22.60 -2.63 0.77
N ALA A 249 -22.11 -1.40 0.53
CA ALA A 249 -22.78 -0.15 0.84
C ALA A 249 -23.56 0.42 -0.36
N PHE A 250 -23.67 -0.34 -1.45
CA PHE A 250 -24.46 0.04 -2.62
C PHE A 250 -25.95 0.18 -2.25
N GLU A 251 -26.53 1.31 -2.56
CA GLU A 251 -27.97 1.58 -2.38
C GLU A 251 -28.68 1.67 -3.72
N ARG A 252 -28.14 2.47 -4.64
CA ARG A 252 -28.67 2.64 -6.00
C ARG A 252 -27.61 3.20 -6.93
N HIS A 253 -27.75 2.92 -8.22
CA HIS A 253 -26.90 3.50 -9.24
C HIS A 253 -27.20 5.02 -9.42
N PRO A 254 -26.17 5.90 -9.56
CA PRO A 254 -26.38 7.35 -9.66
C PRO A 254 -27.25 7.81 -10.84
N LEU A 255 -27.39 6.99 -11.88
CA LEU A 255 -28.22 7.28 -13.05
C LEU A 255 -29.69 6.84 -12.88
N LEU A 256 -30.06 6.23 -11.75
CA LEU A 256 -31.41 5.83 -11.38
C LEU A 256 -31.94 6.67 -10.22
#